data_7ca0714ffba7b328074c529284740d31
#
_entry.id   7ca0714ffba7b328074c529284740d31
#
_cell.length_a   1.000
_cell.length_b   1.000
_cell.length_c   1.000
_cell.angle_alpha   90.00
_cell.angle_beta   90.00
_cell.angle_gamma   90.00
#
_symmetry.space_group_name_H-M   'P 1'
#
loop_
_entity.id
_entity.type
_entity.pdbx_description
1 polymer ?
#
loop_
_entity_poly.entity_id
_entity_poly.type
_entity_poly.pdbx_seq_one_letter_code
_entity_poly.pdbx_strand_id
1 'polypeptide(L)'
;MKVILLLLCAAGAGFASELKRNDTVIFFPTLGRPVENGWELEIHGWVFESENHRLLDAVFRRAIGIHDRELTAAEKSTFEARAEFFLVDNERHREISIRLGDQTVPLLASAPNGHFSVRLRFSFEELRKLGLAGGTNAPVFFQTTSVDQRVHTYAGRVYLIEDTGLSVISDIDDTIKISQVLDHKALLRNTFCRPFQSVPGMAAVYQSWAKSAGAQFHYVSASPWQLYQPLAEFVHSNQYPEGTFHLKMFRVKDQTFFNLFGSPERYKLGVIEPMLEQFPNRRFVLVGDSGEKDPETYGILARKHPQQITKIFIRDVTHKPADASRYDKAFRGLANDRWKIFQQPAEIEGLLPAALKP
;
A
#
# COMPACT_ATOMS: atom_id res chain seq x y z
N MET A 1 29.38 17.92 3.49
CA MET A 1 28.00 17.56 3.82
C MET A 1 27.90 16.04 3.78
N LYS A 2 27.73 15.37 4.90
CA LYS A 2 27.67 13.90 4.95
C LYS A 2 26.21 13.52 5.16
N VAL A 3 25.55 13.01 4.12
CA VAL A 3 24.29 12.27 4.26
C VAL A 3 24.62 11.03 5.09
N ILE A 4 24.03 10.89 6.26
CA ILE A 4 24.23 9.68 7.08
C ILE A 4 23.32 8.60 6.49
N LEU A 5 23.91 7.78 5.63
CA LEU A 5 23.30 6.58 5.09
C LEU A 5 23.37 5.50 6.16
N LEU A 6 22.23 5.15 6.78
CA LEU A 6 22.15 3.99 7.67
C LEU A 6 22.11 2.72 6.81
N LEU A 7 23.30 2.21 6.49
CA LEU A 7 23.49 0.95 5.75
C LEU A 7 23.19 -0.24 6.69
N LEU A 8 22.07 -0.90 6.50
CA LEU A 8 21.91 -2.30 6.87
C LEU A 8 22.49 -3.16 5.73
N CYS A 9 23.78 -3.51 5.87
CA CYS A 9 24.47 -4.36 4.91
C CYS A 9 23.93 -5.77 4.92
N ALA A 10 23.33 -6.20 3.78
CA ALA A 10 23.31 -7.62 3.39
C ALA A 10 24.29 -7.77 2.22
N ALA A 11 25.46 -8.34 2.49
CA ALA A 11 26.50 -8.54 1.51
C ALA A 11 26.14 -9.72 0.58
N GLY A 12 25.92 -9.41 -0.69
CA GLY A 12 25.96 -10.34 -1.80
C GLY A 12 26.84 -9.74 -2.88
N ALA A 13 28.03 -10.29 -3.12
CA ALA A 13 28.97 -9.82 -4.12
C ALA A 13 28.48 -10.16 -5.54
N GLY A 14 27.63 -9.29 -6.09
CA GLY A 14 27.38 -9.16 -7.51
C GLY A 14 27.80 -7.76 -7.90
N PHE A 15 28.44 -7.56 -9.07
CA PHE A 15 28.72 -6.23 -9.56
C PHE A 15 27.40 -5.50 -9.80
N ALA A 16 27.18 -4.43 -9.06
CA ALA A 16 26.03 -3.55 -9.25
C ALA A 16 26.18 -2.84 -10.62
N SER A 17 25.07 -2.64 -11.32
CA SER A 17 25.07 -1.99 -12.63
C SER A 17 24.01 -0.89 -12.65
N GLU A 18 24.29 0.18 -13.40
CA GLU A 18 23.33 1.26 -13.62
C GLU A 18 22.03 0.78 -14.26
N LEU A 19 20.98 1.58 -14.14
CA LEU A 19 19.72 1.35 -14.84
C LEU A 19 19.95 1.31 -16.36
N LYS A 20 19.38 0.32 -17.01
CA LYS A 20 19.41 0.16 -18.46
C LYS A 20 18.19 0.80 -19.12
N ARG A 21 18.25 0.96 -20.44
CA ARG A 21 17.19 1.56 -21.23
C ARG A 21 15.86 0.78 -21.18
N ASN A 22 15.93 -0.52 -21.06
CA ASN A 22 14.78 -1.45 -20.98
C ASN A 22 14.31 -1.72 -19.54
N ASP A 23 15.04 -1.23 -18.53
CA ASP A 23 14.59 -1.32 -17.15
C ASP A 23 13.40 -0.38 -16.93
N THR A 24 12.40 -0.86 -16.23
CA THR A 24 11.27 -0.08 -15.71
C THR A 24 11.39 0.03 -14.22
N VAL A 25 11.18 1.24 -13.67
CA VAL A 25 11.18 1.48 -12.23
C VAL A 25 9.80 1.96 -11.80
N ILE A 26 9.22 1.27 -10.82
CA ILE A 26 8.02 1.75 -10.13
C ILE A 26 8.43 2.16 -8.72
N PHE A 27 8.18 3.41 -8.34
CA PHE A 27 8.24 3.85 -6.96
C PHE A 27 6.85 3.74 -6.33
N PHE A 28 6.81 3.19 -5.13
CA PHE A 28 5.58 3.11 -4.36
C PHE A 28 5.48 4.33 -3.44
N PRO A 29 4.28 4.93 -3.27
CA PRO A 29 4.08 6.00 -2.31
C PRO A 29 4.33 5.50 -0.89
N THR A 30 5.28 6.11 -0.21
CA THR A 30 5.71 5.74 1.14
C THR A 30 5.50 6.89 2.12
N LEU A 31 5.85 6.69 3.37
CA LEU A 31 5.80 7.69 4.41
C LEU A 31 7.18 8.20 4.80
N GLY A 32 7.24 9.46 5.21
CA GLY A 32 8.32 10.03 5.99
C GLY A 32 7.80 10.38 7.37
N ARG A 33 8.65 10.24 8.37
CA ARG A 33 8.32 10.52 9.77
C ARG A 33 9.28 11.53 10.38
N PRO A 34 8.84 12.33 11.35
CA PRO A 34 9.74 13.17 12.09
C PRO A 34 10.72 12.33 12.93
N VAL A 35 11.94 12.79 13.01
CA VAL A 35 13.00 12.27 13.88
C VAL A 35 13.66 13.45 14.59
N GLU A 36 14.52 13.16 15.57
CA GLU A 36 15.27 14.20 16.23
C GLU A 36 16.03 15.06 15.19
N ASN A 37 15.74 16.35 15.15
CA ASN A 37 16.34 17.36 14.26
C ASN A 37 16.03 17.21 12.75
N GLY A 38 14.97 16.49 12.35
CA GLY A 38 14.64 16.35 10.93
C GLY A 38 13.57 15.34 10.60
N TRP A 39 13.72 14.73 9.43
CA TRP A 39 12.79 13.73 8.89
C TRP A 39 13.53 12.50 8.40
N GLU A 40 12.94 11.34 8.59
CA GLU A 40 13.35 10.08 7.98
C GLU A 40 12.34 9.73 6.88
N LEU A 41 12.80 9.65 5.65
CA LEU A 41 12.00 9.36 4.46
C LEU A 41 12.24 7.90 4.06
N GLU A 42 11.18 7.11 3.93
CA GLU A 42 11.26 5.79 3.34
C GLU A 42 11.07 5.89 1.83
N ILE A 43 11.95 5.27 1.06
CA ILE A 43 11.82 5.13 -0.39
C ILE A 43 11.77 3.66 -0.71
N HIS A 44 10.71 3.22 -1.38
CA HIS A 44 10.51 1.85 -1.82
C HIS A 44 10.18 1.84 -3.30
N GLY A 45 10.81 0.94 -4.02
CA GLY A 45 10.53 0.75 -5.44
C GLY A 45 10.84 -0.66 -5.92
N TRP A 46 10.56 -0.86 -7.20
CA TRP A 46 10.72 -2.13 -7.90
C TRP A 46 11.29 -1.88 -9.29
N VAL A 47 12.35 -2.63 -9.65
CA VAL A 47 13.00 -2.59 -10.97
C VAL A 47 12.76 -3.91 -11.68
N PHE A 48 12.30 -3.84 -12.92
CA PHE A 48 12.05 -5.00 -13.74
C PHE A 48 12.19 -4.64 -15.23
N GLU A 49 12.31 -5.68 -16.06
CA GLU A 49 12.22 -5.58 -17.50
C GLU A 49 10.91 -6.23 -17.96
N SER A 50 10.14 -5.49 -18.77
CA SER A 50 8.92 -6.05 -19.41
C SER A 50 9.34 -6.90 -20.59
N GLU A 51 9.11 -8.20 -20.51
CA GLU A 51 9.29 -9.13 -21.61
C GLU A 51 7.94 -9.57 -22.18
N ASN A 52 7.92 -9.89 -23.49
CA ASN A 52 6.69 -10.33 -24.16
C ASN A 52 6.47 -11.84 -23.93
N HIS A 53 5.78 -12.19 -22.86
CA HIS A 53 5.56 -13.57 -22.41
C HIS A 53 4.19 -14.15 -22.78
N ARG A 54 3.68 -13.91 -24.00
CA ARG A 54 2.34 -14.39 -24.43
C ARG A 54 2.07 -15.87 -24.16
N LEU A 55 3.09 -16.71 -24.18
CA LEU A 55 2.96 -18.14 -23.84
C LEU A 55 2.76 -18.36 -22.35
N LEU A 56 3.37 -17.53 -21.50
CA LEU A 56 3.25 -17.62 -20.06
C LEU A 56 1.90 -17.10 -19.55
N ASP A 57 1.24 -16.19 -20.27
CA ASP A 57 -0.11 -15.70 -19.94
C ASP A 57 -1.12 -16.85 -19.82
N ALA A 58 -1.10 -17.77 -20.77
CA ALA A 58 -1.98 -18.93 -20.74
C ALA A 58 -1.67 -19.88 -19.57
N VAL A 59 -0.39 -20.06 -19.25
CA VAL A 59 0.06 -20.87 -18.12
C VAL A 59 -0.34 -20.19 -16.80
N PHE A 60 -0.11 -18.90 -16.67
CA PHE A 60 -0.49 -18.11 -15.49
C PHE A 60 -2.00 -18.16 -15.26
N ARG A 61 -2.80 -17.91 -16.30
CA ARG A 61 -4.27 -17.96 -16.26
C ARG A 61 -4.78 -19.31 -15.79
N ARG A 62 -4.21 -20.40 -16.35
CA ARG A 62 -4.55 -21.75 -15.93
C ARG A 62 -4.18 -22.03 -14.47
N ALA A 63 -3.01 -21.54 -14.03
CA ALA A 63 -2.53 -21.71 -12.65
C ALA A 63 -3.44 -21.05 -11.63
N ILE A 64 -4.06 -19.90 -11.96
CA ILE A 64 -5.04 -19.22 -11.10
C ILE A 64 -6.50 -19.69 -11.34
N GLY A 65 -6.72 -20.74 -12.17
CA GLY A 65 -8.04 -21.35 -12.37
C GLY A 65 -9.00 -20.54 -13.25
N ILE A 66 -8.48 -19.63 -14.09
CA ILE A 66 -9.29 -18.87 -15.05
C ILE A 66 -9.21 -19.52 -16.44
N HIS A 67 -10.36 -19.87 -17.02
CA HIS A 67 -10.42 -20.54 -18.32
C HIS A 67 -10.83 -19.59 -19.44
N ASP A 68 -10.13 -19.66 -20.57
CA ASP A 68 -10.34 -18.81 -21.76
C ASP A 68 -11.79 -18.80 -22.28
N ARG A 69 -12.46 -19.92 -22.20
CA ARG A 69 -13.83 -20.08 -22.71
C ARG A 69 -14.86 -19.29 -21.93
N GLU A 70 -14.49 -18.85 -20.72
CA GLU A 70 -15.37 -18.12 -19.81
C GLU A 70 -15.16 -16.59 -19.88
N LEU A 71 -14.16 -16.13 -20.64
CA LEU A 71 -13.79 -14.71 -20.70
C LEU A 71 -14.26 -14.06 -22.00
N THR A 72 -14.82 -12.85 -21.86
CA THR A 72 -15.04 -11.92 -22.98
C THR A 72 -13.71 -11.37 -23.50
N ALA A 73 -13.70 -10.74 -24.67
CA ALA A 73 -12.52 -10.09 -25.22
C ALA A 73 -11.98 -8.98 -24.28
N ALA A 74 -12.87 -8.21 -23.67
CA ALA A 74 -12.49 -7.16 -22.70
C ALA A 74 -11.86 -7.76 -21.43
N GLU A 75 -12.41 -8.86 -20.90
CA GLU A 75 -11.86 -9.55 -19.73
C GLU A 75 -10.48 -10.14 -20.03
N LYS A 76 -10.24 -10.64 -21.25
CA LYS A 76 -8.91 -11.13 -21.68
C LYS A 76 -7.90 -9.99 -21.73
N SER A 77 -8.24 -8.86 -22.35
CA SER A 77 -7.37 -7.69 -22.41
C SER A 77 -7.02 -7.16 -21.01
N THR A 78 -8.00 -7.08 -20.10
CA THR A 78 -7.75 -6.69 -18.71
C THR A 78 -6.85 -7.68 -17.98
N PHE A 79 -7.04 -8.98 -18.23
CA PHE A 79 -6.20 -10.02 -17.68
C PHE A 79 -4.75 -9.87 -18.16
N GLU A 80 -4.53 -9.74 -19.45
CA GLU A 80 -3.20 -9.60 -20.05
C GLU A 80 -2.45 -8.40 -19.47
N ALA A 81 -3.10 -7.24 -19.37
CA ALA A 81 -2.52 -6.04 -18.79
C ALA A 81 -2.12 -6.18 -17.31
N ARG A 82 -2.85 -6.97 -16.52
CA ARG A 82 -2.53 -7.20 -15.10
C ARG A 82 -1.56 -8.36 -14.90
N ALA A 83 -1.65 -9.40 -15.73
CA ALA A 83 -0.77 -10.55 -15.70
C ALA A 83 0.67 -10.18 -16.08
N GLU A 84 0.86 -9.20 -16.94
CA GLU A 84 2.17 -8.71 -17.35
C GLU A 84 3.09 -8.47 -16.15
N PHE A 85 2.63 -7.80 -15.10
CA PHE A 85 3.43 -7.53 -13.90
C PHE A 85 3.82 -8.77 -13.08
N PHE A 86 3.17 -9.90 -13.29
CA PHE A 86 3.54 -11.18 -12.67
C PHE A 86 4.57 -11.97 -13.47
N LEU A 87 4.78 -11.59 -14.73
CA LEU A 87 5.60 -12.31 -15.70
C LEU A 87 6.86 -11.53 -16.07
N VAL A 88 7.10 -10.37 -15.50
CA VAL A 88 8.30 -9.55 -15.73
C VAL A 88 9.57 -10.24 -15.23
N ASP A 89 10.70 -9.91 -15.84
CA ASP A 89 12.01 -10.28 -15.32
C ASP A 89 12.45 -9.26 -14.26
N ASN A 90 12.64 -9.76 -13.05
CA ASN A 90 13.04 -8.92 -11.92
C ASN A 90 14.52 -8.58 -12.01
N GLU A 91 14.83 -7.29 -12.09
CA GLU A 91 16.20 -6.82 -12.23
C GLU A 91 16.89 -6.67 -10.86
N ARG A 92 17.88 -7.53 -10.63
CA ARG A 92 18.72 -7.53 -9.42
C ARG A 92 19.96 -6.68 -9.58
N HIS A 93 20.45 -6.13 -8.48
CA HIS A 93 21.72 -5.37 -8.41
C HIS A 93 21.75 -4.13 -9.32
N ARG A 94 20.57 -3.51 -9.59
CA ARG A 94 20.51 -2.22 -10.26
C ARG A 94 20.82 -1.11 -9.27
N GLU A 95 21.80 -0.28 -9.60
CA GLU A 95 22.07 0.96 -8.88
C GLU A 95 21.05 2.00 -9.26
N ILE A 96 20.35 2.52 -8.28
CA ILE A 96 19.35 3.55 -8.46
C ILE A 96 19.84 4.82 -7.79
N SER A 97 19.81 5.92 -8.51
CA SER A 97 20.01 7.25 -7.96
C SER A 97 18.77 8.10 -8.21
N ILE A 98 18.42 8.93 -7.25
CA ILE A 98 17.30 9.85 -7.37
C ILE A 98 17.75 11.29 -7.22
N ARG A 99 17.02 12.20 -7.85
CA ARG A 99 17.10 13.62 -7.62
C ARG A 99 16.03 14.05 -6.64
N LEU A 100 16.45 14.63 -5.54
CA LEU A 100 15.64 15.21 -4.50
C LEU A 100 16.00 16.69 -4.38
N GLY A 101 15.12 17.58 -4.84
CA GLY A 101 15.53 18.97 -5.07
C GLY A 101 16.72 19.06 -6.03
N ASP A 102 17.77 19.74 -5.64
CA ASP A 102 19.00 19.89 -6.44
C ASP A 102 20.05 18.78 -6.16
N GLN A 103 19.77 17.87 -5.25
CA GLN A 103 20.72 16.82 -4.87
C GLN A 103 20.44 15.49 -5.58
N THR A 104 21.51 14.80 -5.99
CA THR A 104 21.47 13.41 -6.40
C THR A 104 21.83 12.53 -5.21
N VAL A 105 20.93 11.61 -4.87
CA VAL A 105 21.07 10.68 -3.74
C VAL A 105 21.11 9.27 -4.28
N PRO A 106 22.20 8.51 -4.06
CA PRO A 106 22.24 7.10 -4.39
C PRO A 106 21.38 6.30 -3.41
N LEU A 107 20.64 5.32 -3.92
CA LEU A 107 19.85 4.38 -3.13
C LEU A 107 20.57 3.03 -3.03
N LEU A 108 20.02 2.12 -2.23
CA LEU A 108 20.48 0.74 -2.21
C LEU A 108 20.13 0.05 -3.54
N ALA A 109 21.03 -0.81 -4.01
CA ALA A 109 20.79 -1.60 -5.21
C ALA A 109 19.59 -2.55 -5.02
N SER A 110 18.91 -2.86 -6.13
CA SER A 110 17.77 -3.76 -6.12
C SER A 110 18.13 -5.19 -5.67
N ALA A 111 17.23 -5.79 -4.89
CA ALA A 111 17.33 -7.17 -4.42
C ALA A 111 17.02 -8.18 -5.54
N PRO A 112 17.20 -9.50 -5.34
CA PRO A 112 16.91 -10.52 -6.36
C PRO A 112 15.47 -10.57 -6.88
N ASN A 113 14.53 -9.96 -6.17
CA ASN A 113 13.13 -9.80 -6.58
C ASN A 113 12.85 -8.42 -7.20
N GLY A 114 13.89 -7.69 -7.59
CA GLY A 114 13.81 -6.36 -8.17
C GLY A 114 13.47 -5.21 -7.19
N HIS A 115 12.98 -5.53 -6.00
CA HIS A 115 12.62 -4.50 -5.01
C HIS A 115 13.84 -3.90 -4.32
N PHE A 116 13.72 -2.63 -3.97
CA PHE A 116 14.67 -1.92 -3.12
C PHE A 116 13.91 -1.04 -2.12
N SER A 117 14.46 -0.91 -0.93
CA SER A 117 13.91 -0.01 0.10
C SER A 117 15.07 0.61 0.88
N VAL A 118 14.96 1.90 1.16
CA VAL A 118 15.97 2.64 1.91
C VAL A 118 15.29 3.70 2.78
N ARG A 119 15.90 4.01 3.93
CA ARG A 119 15.52 5.14 4.77
C ARG A 119 16.60 6.18 4.73
N LEU A 120 16.22 7.39 4.33
CA LEU A 120 17.09 8.55 4.22
C LEU A 120 16.74 9.55 5.32
N ARG A 121 17.75 10.05 6.02
CA ARG A 121 17.54 11.08 7.03
C ARG A 121 18.05 12.42 6.54
N PHE A 122 17.21 13.43 6.72
CA PHE A 122 17.49 14.82 6.39
C PHE A 122 17.19 15.69 7.60
N SER A 123 18.12 16.60 7.93
CA SER A 123 17.84 17.65 8.91
C SER A 123 16.81 18.65 8.36
N PHE A 124 16.18 19.42 9.24
CA PHE A 124 15.28 20.51 8.82
C PHE A 124 15.99 21.53 7.91
N GLU A 125 17.28 21.79 8.15
CA GLU A 125 18.05 22.70 7.32
C GLU A 125 18.29 22.14 5.90
N GLU A 126 18.60 20.85 5.79
CA GLU A 126 18.76 20.19 4.48
C GLU A 126 17.46 20.19 3.69
N LEU A 127 16.33 19.82 4.32
CA LEU A 127 15.02 19.86 3.64
C LEU A 127 14.65 21.27 3.19
N ARG A 128 14.95 22.29 3.99
CA ARG A 128 14.73 23.68 3.61
C ARG A 128 15.60 24.09 2.42
N LYS A 129 16.88 23.70 2.38
CA LYS A 129 17.79 23.95 1.25
C LYS A 129 17.33 23.27 -0.04
N LEU A 130 16.68 22.11 0.09
CA LEU A 130 16.08 21.37 -1.02
C LEU A 130 14.73 21.94 -1.49
N GLY A 131 14.25 23.02 -0.88
CA GLY A 131 12.91 23.58 -1.18
C GLY A 131 11.76 22.70 -0.70
N LEU A 132 12.03 21.71 0.15
CA LEU A 132 11.09 20.70 0.63
C LEU A 132 10.49 21.05 2.00
N ALA A 133 10.81 22.21 2.54
CA ALA A 133 10.28 22.72 3.82
C ALA A 133 8.81 23.18 3.73
N GLY A 134 8.07 22.77 2.71
CA GLY A 134 6.65 23.02 2.59
C GLY A 134 5.87 22.13 3.54
N GLY A 135 4.97 22.72 4.29
CA GLY A 135 4.10 22.20 5.36
C GLY A 135 3.87 20.70 5.49
N THR A 136 3.52 20.31 6.67
CA THR A 136 3.09 18.97 7.07
C THR A 136 1.97 18.47 6.16
N ASN A 137 2.05 17.18 5.79
CA ASN A 137 1.10 16.47 4.92
C ASN A 137 1.25 16.73 3.40
N ALA A 138 2.28 17.47 2.95
CA ALA A 138 2.59 17.57 1.53
C ALA A 138 3.54 16.44 1.09
N PRO A 139 3.35 15.85 -0.10
CA PRO A 139 4.29 14.86 -0.61
C PRO A 139 5.60 15.52 -1.04
N VAL A 140 6.71 14.86 -0.73
CA VAL A 140 8.03 15.15 -1.28
C VAL A 140 8.17 14.34 -2.56
N PHE A 141 8.35 15.03 -3.68
CA PHE A 141 8.56 14.41 -5.00
C PHE A 141 10.04 14.23 -5.29
N PHE A 142 10.35 13.14 -5.96
CA PHE A 142 11.69 12.84 -6.45
C PHE A 142 11.59 12.08 -7.79
N GLN A 143 12.70 11.95 -8.49
CA GLN A 143 12.76 11.19 -9.74
C GLN A 143 14.12 10.51 -9.90
N THR A 144 14.16 9.41 -10.67
CA THR A 144 15.43 8.76 -11.00
C THR A 144 16.33 9.70 -11.78
N THR A 145 17.65 9.52 -11.61
CA THR A 145 18.68 10.12 -12.47
C THR A 145 19.48 9.01 -13.13
N SER A 146 19.89 9.23 -14.39
CA SER A 146 20.83 8.37 -15.10
C SER A 146 21.83 9.22 -15.87
N VAL A 147 23.03 8.71 -16.01
CA VAL A 147 24.07 9.29 -16.88
C VAL A 147 23.69 9.12 -18.35
N ASP A 148 23.08 7.98 -18.70
CA ASP A 148 22.54 7.76 -20.03
C ASP A 148 21.17 8.44 -20.20
N GLN A 149 21.13 9.53 -20.96
CA GLN A 149 19.91 10.29 -21.24
C GLN A 149 18.82 9.49 -21.98
N ARG A 150 19.12 8.30 -22.49
CA ARG A 150 18.15 7.40 -23.13
C ARG A 150 17.37 6.54 -22.13
N VAL A 151 17.80 6.51 -20.88
CA VAL A 151 17.07 5.85 -19.80
C VAL A 151 15.89 6.73 -19.38
N HIS A 152 14.72 6.11 -19.26
CA HIS A 152 13.52 6.81 -18.83
C HIS A 152 13.65 7.35 -17.39
N THR A 153 13.04 8.49 -17.14
CA THR A 153 12.95 9.08 -15.79
C THR A 153 11.67 8.59 -15.12
N TYR A 154 11.80 8.08 -13.91
CA TYR A 154 10.69 7.57 -13.09
C TYR A 154 10.52 8.43 -11.86
N ALA A 155 9.30 8.87 -11.60
CA ALA A 155 8.97 9.72 -10.46
C ALA A 155 8.43 8.91 -9.28
N GLY A 156 8.73 9.38 -8.08
CA GLY A 156 8.20 8.85 -6.84
C GLY A 156 7.81 9.94 -5.87
N ARG A 157 7.15 9.56 -4.77
CA ARG A 157 6.72 10.49 -3.72
C ARG A 157 6.76 9.85 -2.33
N VAL A 158 7.05 10.68 -1.33
CA VAL A 158 7.01 10.34 0.09
C VAL A 158 6.07 11.31 0.79
N TYR A 159 5.09 10.83 1.52
CA TYR A 159 4.20 11.66 2.33
C TYR A 159 4.84 11.94 3.68
N LEU A 160 5.07 13.21 4.00
CA LEU A 160 5.57 13.62 5.32
C LEU A 160 4.40 13.58 6.31
N ILE A 161 4.46 12.66 7.26
CA ILE A 161 3.40 12.42 8.24
C ILE A 161 3.90 12.81 9.63
N GLU A 162 3.22 13.77 10.24
CA GLU A 162 3.54 14.21 11.59
C GLU A 162 3.25 13.10 12.62
N ASP A 163 3.97 13.13 13.73
CA ASP A 163 3.75 12.20 14.86
C ASP A 163 2.37 12.39 15.52
N THR A 164 1.74 13.54 15.31
CA THR A 164 0.38 13.83 15.80
C THR A 164 -0.64 13.86 14.67
N GLY A 165 -1.92 13.97 15.01
CA GLY A 165 -3.02 14.01 14.03
C GLY A 165 -3.71 12.66 13.85
N LEU A 166 -4.41 12.50 12.74
CA LEU A 166 -5.23 11.32 12.44
C LEU A 166 -4.75 10.60 11.19
N SER A 167 -4.67 9.28 11.27
CA SER A 167 -4.50 8.40 10.12
C SER A 167 -5.65 7.42 9.99
N VAL A 168 -6.03 7.11 8.76
CA VAL A 168 -6.96 6.03 8.42
C VAL A 168 -6.16 4.91 7.77
N ILE A 169 -6.13 3.76 8.40
CA ILE A 169 -5.60 2.53 7.82
C ILE A 169 -6.78 1.78 7.23
N SER A 170 -6.83 1.70 5.91
CA SER A 170 -7.90 1.06 5.17
C SER A 170 -7.43 -0.21 4.50
N ASP A 171 -8.18 -1.28 4.67
CA ASP A 171 -8.13 -2.39 3.74
C ASP A 171 -8.68 -1.98 2.37
N ILE A 172 -8.42 -2.79 1.34
CA ILE A 172 -8.83 -2.53 -0.05
C ILE A 172 -9.98 -3.44 -0.46
N ASP A 173 -9.77 -4.77 -0.39
CA ASP A 173 -10.68 -5.76 -0.93
C ASP A 173 -11.97 -5.84 -0.10
N ASP A 174 -13.11 -5.71 -0.76
CA ASP A 174 -14.45 -5.60 -0.13
C ASP A 174 -14.61 -4.48 0.92
N THR A 175 -13.59 -3.68 1.15
CA THR A 175 -13.65 -2.47 1.99
C THR A 175 -13.92 -1.22 1.13
N ILE A 176 -13.07 -0.94 0.15
CA ILE A 176 -13.23 0.17 -0.81
C ILE A 176 -13.47 -0.31 -2.24
N LYS A 177 -13.00 -1.51 -2.58
CA LYS A 177 -13.11 -2.17 -3.88
C LYS A 177 -13.96 -3.43 -3.76
N ILE A 178 -14.99 -3.59 -4.60
CA ILE A 178 -15.84 -4.80 -4.63
C ILE A 178 -15.04 -5.96 -5.23
N SER A 179 -14.67 -6.91 -4.39
CA SER A 179 -13.83 -8.06 -4.75
C SER A 179 -14.52 -9.40 -4.63
N GLN A 180 -15.52 -9.50 -3.75
CA GLN A 180 -16.24 -10.73 -3.41
C GLN A 180 -15.30 -11.80 -2.81
N VAL A 181 -14.55 -11.41 -1.75
CA VAL A 181 -13.52 -12.26 -1.11
C VAL A 181 -14.04 -13.60 -0.60
N LEU A 182 -15.34 -13.73 -0.33
CA LEU A 182 -15.98 -14.97 0.10
C LEU A 182 -16.14 -16.01 -1.03
N ASP A 183 -16.10 -15.56 -2.28
CA ASP A 183 -16.13 -16.43 -3.47
C ASP A 183 -14.78 -16.34 -4.19
N HIS A 184 -13.96 -17.35 -4.02
CA HIS A 184 -12.62 -17.40 -4.59
C HIS A 184 -12.58 -17.21 -6.12
N LYS A 185 -13.56 -17.79 -6.85
CA LYS A 185 -13.64 -17.64 -8.32
C LYS A 185 -14.01 -16.21 -8.71
N ALA A 186 -14.96 -15.62 -8.00
CA ALA A 186 -15.35 -14.23 -8.19
C ALA A 186 -14.21 -13.27 -7.84
N LEU A 187 -13.52 -13.50 -6.71
CA LEU A 187 -12.33 -12.72 -6.29
C LEU A 187 -11.28 -12.70 -7.38
N LEU A 188 -10.89 -13.86 -7.91
CA LEU A 188 -9.88 -13.95 -8.98
C LEU A 188 -10.33 -13.23 -10.24
N ARG A 189 -11.60 -13.41 -10.65
CA ARG A 189 -12.14 -12.77 -11.84
C ARG A 189 -12.23 -11.25 -11.69
N ASN A 190 -12.68 -10.76 -10.53
CA ASN A 190 -12.75 -9.34 -10.21
C ASN A 190 -11.34 -8.72 -10.08
N THR A 191 -10.37 -9.48 -9.59
CA THR A 191 -8.98 -9.02 -9.44
C THR A 191 -8.25 -8.98 -10.78
N PHE A 192 -8.40 -9.97 -11.64
CA PHE A 192 -7.57 -10.10 -12.85
C PHE A 192 -8.28 -9.75 -14.16
N CYS A 193 -9.61 -9.93 -14.25
CA CYS A 193 -10.29 -9.88 -15.53
C CYS A 193 -11.26 -8.70 -15.69
N ARG A 194 -11.65 -8.04 -14.61
CA ARG A 194 -12.72 -7.03 -14.66
C ARG A 194 -12.20 -5.66 -14.21
N PRO A 195 -12.78 -4.56 -14.72
CA PRO A 195 -12.56 -3.24 -14.14
C PRO A 195 -12.86 -3.28 -12.62
N PHE A 196 -12.00 -2.64 -11.84
CA PHE A 196 -12.25 -2.53 -10.40
C PHE A 196 -13.47 -1.63 -10.15
N GLN A 197 -14.33 -2.08 -9.25
CA GLN A 197 -15.55 -1.37 -8.88
C GLN A 197 -15.43 -0.83 -7.46
N SER A 198 -15.71 0.45 -7.30
CA SER A 198 -15.73 1.10 -5.99
C SER A 198 -16.97 0.70 -5.19
N VAL A 199 -16.83 0.59 -3.87
CA VAL A 199 -17.96 0.51 -2.94
C VAL A 199 -18.69 1.86 -2.98
N PRO A 200 -19.98 1.89 -3.41
CA PRO A 200 -20.70 3.15 -3.59
C PRO A 200 -20.75 3.99 -2.32
N GLY A 201 -20.36 5.27 -2.41
CA GLY A 201 -20.35 6.22 -1.29
C GLY A 201 -19.08 6.19 -0.43
N MET A 202 -18.24 5.17 -0.52
CA MET A 202 -17.07 5.07 0.37
C MET A 202 -16.02 6.14 0.09
N ALA A 203 -15.79 6.48 -1.18
CA ALA A 203 -14.88 7.56 -1.56
C ALA A 203 -15.31 8.91 -0.98
N ALA A 204 -16.62 9.21 -1.01
CA ALA A 204 -17.16 10.44 -0.43
C ALA A 204 -16.92 10.54 1.08
N VAL A 205 -17.11 9.43 1.81
CA VAL A 205 -16.80 9.34 3.25
C VAL A 205 -15.32 9.61 3.49
N TYR A 206 -14.43 8.98 2.74
CA TYR A 206 -12.99 9.18 2.92
C TYR A 206 -12.54 10.61 2.57
N GLN A 207 -13.10 11.20 1.52
CA GLN A 207 -12.85 12.60 1.19
C GLN A 207 -13.35 13.57 2.30
N SER A 208 -14.52 13.29 2.86
CA SER A 208 -15.05 14.04 4.00
C SER A 208 -14.07 13.97 5.19
N TRP A 209 -13.52 12.80 5.48
CA TRP A 209 -12.54 12.59 6.53
C TRP A 209 -11.21 13.29 6.27
N ALA A 210 -10.69 13.18 5.04
CA ALA A 210 -9.48 13.90 4.64
C ALA A 210 -9.64 15.41 4.81
N LYS A 211 -10.79 15.95 4.38
CA LYS A 211 -11.07 17.39 4.43
C LYS A 211 -11.35 17.92 5.83
N SER A 212 -12.18 17.22 6.61
CA SER A 212 -12.66 17.71 7.90
C SER A 212 -11.69 17.49 9.05
N ALA A 213 -10.94 16.38 9.02
CA ALA A 213 -10.02 15.98 10.06
C ALA A 213 -8.53 16.00 9.64
N GLY A 214 -8.22 16.37 8.40
CA GLY A 214 -6.86 16.27 7.87
C GLY A 214 -6.30 14.85 7.90
N ALA A 215 -7.18 13.84 7.79
CA ALA A 215 -6.80 12.44 7.93
C ALA A 215 -5.84 12.02 6.81
N GLN A 216 -4.76 11.35 7.18
CA GLN A 216 -3.83 10.70 6.26
C GLN A 216 -4.29 9.27 5.98
N PHE A 217 -4.09 8.78 4.76
CA PHE A 217 -4.58 7.47 4.35
C PHE A 217 -3.44 6.49 4.09
N HIS A 218 -3.63 5.25 4.58
CA HIS A 218 -2.73 4.12 4.38
C HIS A 218 -3.55 2.94 3.89
N TYR A 219 -3.33 2.50 2.66
CA TYR A 219 -4.01 1.37 2.05
C TYR A 219 -3.21 0.11 2.31
N VAL A 220 -3.74 -0.81 3.09
CA VAL A 220 -3.10 -2.05 3.51
C VAL A 220 -3.87 -3.25 3.00
N SER A 221 -3.32 -4.02 2.07
CA SER A 221 -3.97 -5.20 1.50
C SER A 221 -3.01 -6.37 1.38
N ALA A 222 -3.52 -7.59 1.53
CA ALA A 222 -2.80 -8.81 1.22
C ALA A 222 -2.60 -9.04 -0.29
N SER A 223 -3.13 -8.17 -1.13
CA SER A 223 -2.86 -8.13 -2.57
C SER A 223 -1.36 -7.90 -2.85
N PRO A 224 -0.78 -8.56 -3.87
CA PRO A 224 0.64 -8.44 -4.17
C PRO A 224 1.00 -7.09 -4.80
N TRP A 225 2.28 -6.67 -4.64
CA TRP A 225 2.82 -5.44 -5.23
C TRP A 225 2.69 -5.36 -6.75
N GLN A 226 2.62 -6.49 -7.44
CA GLN A 226 2.34 -6.57 -8.87
C GLN A 226 1.00 -5.94 -9.28
N LEU A 227 0.06 -5.84 -8.33
CA LEU A 227 -1.25 -5.17 -8.54
C LEU A 227 -1.23 -3.68 -8.16
N TYR A 228 -0.08 -3.12 -7.78
CA TYR A 228 -0.01 -1.73 -7.32
C TYR A 228 -0.54 -0.75 -8.38
N GLN A 229 -0.09 -0.83 -9.62
CA GLN A 229 -0.51 0.14 -10.66
C GLN A 229 -2.02 0.15 -10.88
N PRO A 230 -2.70 -0.98 -11.13
CA PRO A 230 -4.16 -0.96 -11.26
C PRO A 230 -4.89 -0.54 -9.97
N LEU A 231 -4.33 -0.82 -8.78
CA LEU A 231 -4.91 -0.36 -7.52
C LEU A 231 -4.72 1.15 -7.32
N ALA A 232 -3.56 1.70 -7.67
CA ALA A 232 -3.31 3.14 -7.59
C ALA A 232 -4.21 3.91 -8.58
N GLU A 233 -4.38 3.39 -9.81
CA GLU A 233 -5.31 3.95 -10.78
C GLU A 233 -6.75 3.90 -10.28
N PHE A 234 -7.16 2.80 -9.65
CA PHE A 234 -8.49 2.65 -9.04
C PHE A 234 -8.71 3.69 -7.94
N VAL A 235 -7.76 3.87 -7.02
CA VAL A 235 -7.83 4.87 -5.95
C VAL A 235 -7.96 6.28 -6.54
N HIS A 236 -7.14 6.60 -7.54
CA HIS A 236 -7.14 7.91 -8.18
C HIS A 236 -8.44 8.17 -8.96
N SER A 237 -8.84 7.26 -9.87
CA SER A 237 -10.00 7.45 -10.75
C SER A 237 -11.33 7.46 -10.01
N ASN A 238 -11.43 6.78 -8.86
CA ASN A 238 -12.60 6.83 -7.99
C ASN A 238 -12.51 7.94 -6.92
N GLN A 239 -11.50 8.82 -7.02
CA GLN A 239 -11.36 9.98 -6.14
C GLN A 239 -11.20 9.62 -4.65
N TYR A 240 -10.63 8.47 -4.32
CA TYR A 240 -10.20 8.22 -2.95
C TYR A 240 -9.03 9.14 -2.60
N PRO A 241 -8.88 9.56 -1.32
CA PRO A 241 -7.72 10.32 -0.89
C PRO A 241 -6.42 9.61 -1.26
N GLU A 242 -5.44 10.36 -1.73
CA GLU A 242 -4.12 9.82 -1.95
C GLU A 242 -3.48 9.39 -0.62
N GLY A 243 -2.60 8.38 -0.67
CA GLY A 243 -1.98 7.85 0.53
C GLY A 243 -0.88 6.85 0.22
N THR A 244 -0.35 6.24 1.27
CA THR A 244 0.66 5.19 1.14
C THR A 244 0.01 3.85 0.82
N PHE A 245 0.76 2.98 0.14
CA PHE A 245 0.35 1.61 -0.12
C PHE A 245 1.26 0.64 0.62
N HIS A 246 0.64 -0.39 1.19
CA HIS A 246 1.32 -1.49 1.85
C HIS A 246 0.73 -2.79 1.31
N LEU A 247 1.43 -3.39 0.35
CA LEU A 247 1.00 -4.59 -0.35
C LEU A 247 1.96 -5.74 -0.06
N LYS A 248 1.49 -6.95 -0.22
CA LYS A 248 2.25 -8.15 0.12
C LYS A 248 3.35 -8.42 -0.91
N MET A 249 4.55 -8.81 -0.43
CA MET A 249 5.59 -9.34 -1.29
C MET A 249 5.19 -10.73 -1.79
N PHE A 250 5.14 -10.89 -3.09
CA PHE A 250 4.82 -12.15 -3.75
C PHE A 250 6.04 -12.70 -4.49
N ARG A 251 6.30 -14.02 -4.37
CA ARG A 251 7.35 -14.71 -5.10
C ARG A 251 6.73 -15.76 -6.01
N VAL A 252 6.90 -15.61 -7.32
CA VAL A 252 6.38 -16.58 -8.32
C VAL A 252 6.94 -17.99 -8.12
N LYS A 253 8.10 -18.14 -7.49
CA LYS A 253 8.74 -19.45 -7.20
C LYS A 253 8.05 -20.27 -6.09
N ASP A 254 7.24 -19.63 -5.27
CA ASP A 254 6.45 -20.34 -4.28
C ASP A 254 5.26 -20.98 -5.01
N GLN A 255 5.29 -22.29 -5.23
CA GLN A 255 4.38 -23.12 -6.04
C GLN A 255 2.89 -23.05 -5.67
N THR A 256 2.47 -22.04 -4.95
CA THR A 256 1.10 -21.87 -4.49
C THR A 256 0.57 -20.49 -4.87
N PHE A 257 0.18 -20.34 -6.14
CA PHE A 257 -0.75 -19.29 -6.55
C PHE A 257 -2.01 -19.25 -5.66
N PHE A 258 -2.35 -20.37 -5.04
CA PHE A 258 -3.40 -20.48 -4.03
C PHE A 258 -3.09 -19.67 -2.75
N ASN A 259 -1.84 -19.31 -2.49
CA ASN A 259 -1.42 -18.45 -1.37
C ASN A 259 -1.27 -16.97 -1.74
N LEU A 260 -1.68 -16.56 -2.95
CA LEU A 260 -1.69 -15.15 -3.36
C LEU A 260 -2.40 -14.29 -2.30
N PHE A 261 -3.52 -14.78 -1.77
CA PHE A 261 -4.33 -14.14 -0.74
C PHE A 261 -4.23 -14.81 0.64
N GLY A 262 -3.21 -15.68 0.86
CA GLY A 262 -3.06 -16.43 2.10
C GLY A 262 -2.54 -15.61 3.27
N SER A 263 -3.10 -15.85 4.47
CA SER A 263 -2.71 -15.25 5.76
C SER A 263 -2.77 -13.71 5.81
N PRO A 264 -3.91 -13.08 5.47
CA PRO A 264 -4.04 -11.61 5.53
C PRO A 264 -3.84 -11.09 6.95
N GLU A 265 -4.29 -11.81 7.99
CA GLU A 265 -4.13 -11.44 9.40
C GLU A 265 -2.66 -11.21 9.77
N ARG A 266 -1.80 -12.22 9.55
CA ARG A 266 -0.36 -12.11 9.89
C ARG A 266 0.31 -10.98 9.12
N TYR A 267 -0.06 -10.81 7.85
CA TYR A 267 0.47 -9.74 7.03
C TYR A 267 0.05 -8.36 7.59
N LYS A 268 -1.26 -8.15 7.82
CA LYS A 268 -1.79 -6.89 8.33
C LYS A 268 -1.21 -6.54 9.70
N LEU A 269 -1.07 -7.50 10.61
CA LEU A 269 -0.39 -7.29 11.89
C LEU A 269 1.06 -6.82 11.69
N GLY A 270 1.82 -7.50 10.84
CA GLY A 270 3.22 -7.18 10.56
C GLY A 270 3.46 -5.83 9.86
N VAL A 271 2.44 -5.23 9.28
CA VAL A 271 2.49 -3.91 8.64
C VAL A 271 1.97 -2.82 9.57
N ILE A 272 0.81 -3.05 10.17
CA ILE A 272 0.12 -2.01 10.95
C ILE A 272 0.85 -1.75 12.27
N GLU A 273 1.28 -2.78 12.97
CA GLU A 273 1.92 -2.61 14.26
C GLU A 273 3.21 -1.78 14.21
N PRO A 274 4.17 -2.04 13.30
CA PRO A 274 5.32 -1.16 13.13
C PRO A 274 4.95 0.28 12.75
N MET A 275 3.85 0.50 12.03
CA MET A 275 3.38 1.85 11.72
C MET A 275 2.89 2.56 12.99
N LEU A 276 2.14 1.89 13.87
CA LEU A 276 1.72 2.45 15.16
C LEU A 276 2.93 2.80 16.04
N GLU A 277 3.95 1.93 16.08
CA GLU A 277 5.18 2.15 16.83
C GLU A 277 6.00 3.33 16.30
N GLN A 278 5.98 3.56 14.98
CA GLN A 278 6.67 4.69 14.35
C GLN A 278 6.03 6.05 14.66
N PHE A 279 4.74 6.08 15.02
CA PHE A 279 3.97 7.30 15.29
C PHE A 279 3.27 7.21 16.66
N PRO A 280 3.99 7.22 17.79
CA PRO A 280 3.43 6.92 19.10
C PRO A 280 2.35 7.90 19.58
N ASN A 281 2.35 9.14 19.10
CA ASN A 281 1.40 10.17 19.48
C ASN A 281 0.25 10.36 18.48
N ARG A 282 0.29 9.62 17.36
CA ARG A 282 -0.72 9.70 16.30
C ARG A 282 -1.90 8.79 16.60
N ARG A 283 -3.08 9.24 16.22
CA ARG A 283 -4.31 8.45 16.34
C ARG A 283 -4.66 7.76 15.01
N PHE A 284 -5.25 6.58 15.13
CA PHE A 284 -5.59 5.76 13.99
C PHE A 284 -7.05 5.32 14.03
N VAL A 285 -7.65 5.29 12.84
CA VAL A 285 -8.93 4.65 12.55
C VAL A 285 -8.64 3.47 11.63
N LEU A 286 -9.14 2.30 11.96
CA LEU A 286 -9.00 1.10 11.14
C LEU A 286 -10.31 0.84 10.41
N VAL A 287 -10.24 0.61 9.10
CA VAL A 287 -11.40 0.30 8.25
C VAL A 287 -11.12 -0.98 7.48
N GLY A 288 -12.01 -1.95 7.58
CA GLY A 288 -11.88 -3.24 6.95
C GLY A 288 -13.24 -3.87 6.65
N ASP A 289 -13.22 -5.13 6.27
CA ASP A 289 -14.40 -5.92 5.93
C ASP A 289 -14.58 -7.14 6.84
N SER A 290 -15.77 -7.74 6.77
CA SER A 290 -16.09 -8.94 7.55
C SER A 290 -15.79 -10.26 6.81
N GLY A 291 -15.47 -10.22 5.52
CA GLY A 291 -15.17 -11.41 4.72
C GLY A 291 -13.80 -12.00 5.03
N GLU A 292 -12.84 -11.14 5.39
CA GLU A 292 -11.51 -11.54 5.85
C GLU A 292 -11.40 -11.59 7.38
N LYS A 293 -10.18 -11.44 7.90
CA LYS A 293 -9.85 -11.49 9.33
C LYS A 293 -9.68 -10.10 9.97
N ASP A 294 -10.22 -9.06 9.33
CA ASP A 294 -10.09 -7.70 9.83
C ASP A 294 -10.70 -7.49 11.22
N PRO A 295 -11.88 -8.03 11.56
CA PRO A 295 -12.40 -7.90 12.92
C PRO A 295 -11.43 -8.44 13.97
N GLU A 296 -10.88 -9.63 13.76
CA GLU A 296 -9.96 -10.28 14.69
C GLU A 296 -8.63 -9.50 14.78
N THR A 297 -8.06 -9.14 13.64
CA THR A 297 -6.79 -8.40 13.53
C THR A 297 -6.89 -7.04 14.21
N TYR A 298 -7.94 -6.29 13.92
CA TYR A 298 -8.12 -4.94 14.45
C TYR A 298 -8.47 -4.94 15.93
N GLY A 299 -9.19 -5.97 16.40
CA GLY A 299 -9.44 -6.18 17.83
C GLY A 299 -8.16 -6.47 18.61
N ILE A 300 -7.22 -7.25 18.05
CA ILE A 300 -5.89 -7.49 18.65
C ILE A 300 -5.11 -6.19 18.75
N LEU A 301 -5.02 -5.44 17.65
CA LEU A 301 -4.28 -4.18 17.59
C LEU A 301 -4.85 -3.14 18.54
N ALA A 302 -6.19 -3.00 18.63
CA ALA A 302 -6.83 -2.02 19.51
C ALA A 302 -6.64 -2.32 20.99
N ARG A 303 -6.55 -3.59 21.38
CA ARG A 303 -6.20 -3.97 22.76
C ARG A 303 -4.73 -3.69 23.08
N LYS A 304 -3.84 -3.89 22.11
CA LYS A 304 -2.40 -3.65 22.28
C LYS A 304 -2.06 -2.16 22.26
N HIS A 305 -2.77 -1.37 21.44
CA HIS A 305 -2.54 0.06 21.25
C HIS A 305 -3.80 0.91 21.57
N PRO A 306 -4.34 0.83 22.81
CA PRO A 306 -5.64 1.42 23.14
C PRO A 306 -5.67 2.94 23.08
N GLN A 307 -4.52 3.61 23.19
CA GLN A 307 -4.44 5.07 23.12
C GLN A 307 -4.36 5.58 21.66
N GLN A 308 -3.87 4.74 20.75
CA GLN A 308 -3.68 5.13 19.35
C GLN A 308 -4.87 4.76 18.47
N ILE A 309 -5.41 3.53 18.59
CA ILE A 309 -6.56 3.11 17.78
C ILE A 309 -7.84 3.63 18.40
N THR A 310 -8.43 4.64 17.80
CA THR A 310 -9.58 5.35 18.31
C THR A 310 -10.92 4.78 17.84
N LYS A 311 -10.98 4.27 16.61
CA LYS A 311 -12.16 3.69 15.99
C LYS A 311 -11.82 2.51 15.11
N ILE A 312 -12.74 1.56 15.00
CA ILE A 312 -12.71 0.44 14.06
C ILE A 312 -14.03 0.41 13.32
N PHE A 313 -13.99 0.41 12.01
CA PHE A 313 -15.15 0.27 11.15
C PHE A 313 -15.02 -1.00 10.31
N ILE A 314 -16.02 -1.88 10.38
CA ILE A 314 -16.05 -3.13 9.62
C ILE A 314 -17.26 -3.11 8.70
N ARG A 315 -17.00 -3.15 7.39
CA ARG A 315 -18.04 -3.31 6.39
C ARG A 315 -18.57 -4.75 6.43
N ASP A 316 -19.87 -4.93 6.66
CA ASP A 316 -20.48 -6.23 6.68
C ASP A 316 -20.74 -6.75 5.26
N VAL A 317 -19.92 -7.72 4.84
CA VAL A 317 -20.06 -8.45 3.57
C VAL A 317 -20.48 -9.89 3.77
N THR A 318 -20.49 -10.35 5.02
CA THR A 318 -20.96 -11.70 5.40
C THR A 318 -22.43 -11.71 5.81
N HIS A 319 -23.05 -10.54 5.89
CA HIS A 319 -24.41 -10.35 6.41
C HIS A 319 -24.58 -10.89 7.83
N LYS A 320 -23.53 -10.77 8.65
CA LYS A 320 -23.58 -11.11 10.07
C LYS A 320 -24.02 -9.89 10.85
N PRO A 321 -25.05 -10.03 11.72
CA PRO A 321 -25.47 -8.95 12.60
C PRO A 321 -24.33 -8.46 13.49
N ALA A 322 -24.38 -7.19 13.92
CA ALA A 322 -23.35 -6.61 14.78
C ALA A 322 -23.21 -7.31 16.15
N ASP A 323 -24.28 -7.98 16.60
CA ASP A 323 -24.32 -8.79 17.81
C ASP A 323 -23.86 -10.25 17.61
N ALA A 324 -23.43 -10.61 16.39
CA ALA A 324 -22.92 -11.94 16.12
C ALA A 324 -21.71 -12.26 17.03
N SER A 325 -21.67 -13.46 17.53
CA SER A 325 -20.66 -13.96 18.47
C SER A 325 -19.21 -13.78 17.96
N ARG A 326 -19.01 -13.64 16.65
CA ARG A 326 -17.72 -13.33 16.05
C ARG A 326 -17.22 -11.95 16.46
N TYR A 327 -18.09 -10.92 16.37
CA TYR A 327 -17.74 -9.55 16.70
C TYR A 327 -17.55 -9.38 18.21
N ASP A 328 -18.38 -10.03 19.02
CA ASP A 328 -18.23 -10.07 20.48
C ASP A 328 -16.87 -10.65 20.90
N LYS A 329 -16.38 -11.66 20.20
CA LYS A 329 -15.07 -12.26 20.45
C LYS A 329 -13.95 -11.34 19.96
N ALA A 330 -14.06 -10.82 18.74
CA ALA A 330 -13.04 -9.98 18.12
C ALA A 330 -12.82 -8.69 18.92
N PHE A 331 -13.90 -8.04 19.39
CA PHE A 331 -13.86 -6.76 20.06
C PHE A 331 -14.02 -6.85 21.59
N ARG A 332 -13.90 -8.06 22.15
CA ARG A 332 -13.98 -8.26 23.60
C ARG A 332 -13.02 -7.32 24.34
N GLY A 333 -13.55 -6.60 25.34
CA GLY A 333 -12.82 -5.66 26.17
C GLY A 333 -12.63 -4.27 25.54
N LEU A 334 -13.14 -4.03 24.35
CA LEU A 334 -13.24 -2.68 23.78
C LEU A 334 -14.60 -2.07 24.14
N ALA A 335 -14.63 -0.76 24.39
CA ALA A 335 -15.88 -0.04 24.60
C ALA A 335 -16.72 -0.04 23.30
N ASN A 336 -18.05 -0.12 23.45
CA ASN A 336 -18.97 -0.27 22.30
C ASN A 336 -18.92 0.90 21.33
N ASP A 337 -18.52 2.07 21.76
CA ASP A 337 -18.35 3.23 20.90
C ASP A 337 -17.05 3.21 20.09
N ARG A 338 -16.13 2.27 20.37
CA ARG A 338 -14.84 2.12 19.70
C ARG A 338 -14.92 1.38 18.36
N TRP A 339 -15.98 0.66 18.10
CA TRP A 339 -16.15 -0.09 16.88
C TRP A 339 -17.57 -0.01 16.34
N LYS A 340 -17.72 -0.16 15.03
CA LYS A 340 -19.02 -0.22 14.36
C LYS A 340 -18.97 -1.14 13.15
N ILE A 341 -19.96 -2.00 13.06
CA ILE A 341 -20.26 -2.75 11.85
C ILE A 341 -21.21 -1.90 11.01
N PHE A 342 -20.95 -1.78 9.71
CA PHE A 342 -21.78 -0.99 8.80
C PHE A 342 -22.00 -1.73 7.49
N GLN A 343 -23.08 -1.44 6.82
CA GLN A 343 -23.39 -1.93 5.47
C GLN A 343 -23.28 -0.79 4.46
N GLN A 344 -23.78 0.38 4.81
CA GLN A 344 -23.73 1.57 3.95
C GLN A 344 -22.71 2.58 4.47
N PRO A 345 -21.81 3.10 3.61
CA PRO A 345 -20.77 4.04 4.03
C PRO A 345 -21.28 5.29 4.77
N ALA A 346 -22.48 5.78 4.41
CA ALA A 346 -23.11 6.91 5.09
C ALA A 346 -23.29 6.70 6.61
N GLU A 347 -23.35 5.44 7.07
CA GLU A 347 -23.48 5.11 8.50
C GLU A 347 -22.26 5.50 9.33
N ILE A 348 -21.09 5.69 8.70
CA ILE A 348 -19.83 5.99 9.38
C ILE A 348 -19.30 7.40 9.07
N GLU A 349 -19.92 8.15 8.18
CA GLU A 349 -19.42 9.45 7.70
C GLU A 349 -19.12 10.43 8.86
N GLY A 350 -20.06 10.62 9.78
CA GLY A 350 -19.95 11.56 10.89
C GLY A 350 -19.30 10.99 12.16
N LEU A 351 -18.73 9.76 12.10
CA LEU A 351 -18.29 9.05 13.30
C LEU A 351 -16.78 9.14 13.57
N LEU A 352 -16.04 9.97 12.84
CA LEU A 352 -14.65 10.21 13.18
C LEU A 352 -14.52 10.84 14.57
N PRO A 353 -13.49 10.47 15.34
CA PRO A 353 -13.14 11.22 16.51
C PRO A 353 -12.83 12.66 16.11
N ALA A 354 -13.32 13.62 16.91
CA ALA A 354 -13.01 15.03 16.68
C ALA A 354 -11.49 15.20 16.49
N ALA A 355 -11.11 15.96 15.45
CA ALA A 355 -9.71 16.27 15.25
C ALA A 355 -9.17 16.90 16.53
N LEU A 356 -8.10 16.35 17.07
CA LEU A 356 -7.35 17.06 18.10
C LEU A 356 -6.82 18.32 17.43
N LYS A 357 -7.29 19.47 17.87
CA LYS A 357 -6.61 20.74 17.54
C LYS A 357 -5.15 20.59 18.01
N PRO A 358 -4.19 20.97 17.18
CA PRO A 358 -2.79 20.95 17.54
C PRO A 358 -2.51 21.78 18.78
#